data_6f7628dad12df6baf0e539c6be7df952
#
_entry.id   6f7628dad12df6baf0e539c6be7df952
#
_cell.length_a   1.000
_cell.length_b   1.000
_cell.length_c   1.000
_cell.angle_alpha   90.00
_cell.angle_beta   90.00
_cell.angle_gamma   90.00
#
_symmetry.space_group_name_H-M   'P 1'
#
loop_
_entity.id
_entity.type
_entity.pdbx_description
1 polymer ?
#
loop_
_entity_poly.entity_id
_entity_poly.type
_entity_poly.pdbx_seq_one_letter_code
_entity_poly.pdbx_strand_id
1 'polypeptide(L)'
;MDPARARLLRQLPQVDELLRHPHLSLTVASLPRPLAAAAVRRGLAEQRQFLSACPAADLPPELDLAGLLQELLKILEAAGQPSLRRVLNATGVVIHTNLGRSPLAAAALAQIHEVAVHYSTLEYDLSRGQRGSRQDHLEGLLQELTGAEAALVVNNNAAAVLLTLSALAQGKEVIISRGQLVEIGGSFRLPEIMAVSGALLREVGTTNKTHLKDYEQAISLETAMLLKVHPSNFRITGFTSEVALPELVALGRRYGLLVVEDLGSGCLVDLSRYGLEREPTVQETLQAGADLVLFSGDKLLGGPQAGLALGSREVISRLRRHPLTRALRPDKLTLAGLEATLRLYLEESQAMSAIPTLRLLTRPLAELKRQARALARHLQRVLGPGVQVQVVESSGRVGGGALPQVSLPSRALALSLPPLTPVQLEARLHQARPPIIARIEQDTLLLDMRTLLPEDLPALKKALQGALVECKSQK
;
A
#
# COMPACT_ATOMS: atom_id res chain seq x y z
N MET A 1 25.64 38.01 -23.46
CA MET A 1 25.91 37.11 -22.31
C MET A 1 26.93 37.80 -21.42
N ASP A 2 26.69 37.85 -20.12
CA ASP A 2 27.61 38.45 -19.15
C ASP A 2 28.99 37.76 -19.23
N PRO A 3 30.12 38.54 -19.28
CA PRO A 3 31.47 37.97 -19.37
C PRO A 3 31.84 37.04 -18.24
N ALA A 4 31.38 37.32 -16.99
CA ALA A 4 31.62 36.47 -15.85
C ALA A 4 30.91 35.12 -15.99
N ARG A 5 29.63 35.14 -16.40
CA ARG A 5 28.85 33.93 -16.70
C ARG A 5 29.48 33.10 -17.83
N ALA A 6 29.92 33.74 -18.90
CA ALA A 6 30.57 33.02 -20.00
C ALA A 6 31.86 32.32 -19.54
N ARG A 7 32.63 32.94 -18.63
CA ARG A 7 33.84 32.38 -18.04
C ARG A 7 33.48 31.12 -17.20
N LEU A 8 32.50 31.21 -16.28
CA LEU A 8 32.08 30.11 -15.41
C LEU A 8 31.57 28.91 -16.24
N LEU A 9 30.77 29.15 -17.28
CA LEU A 9 30.27 28.09 -18.16
C LEU A 9 31.40 27.38 -18.92
N ARG A 10 32.49 28.05 -19.25
CA ARG A 10 33.69 27.47 -19.89
C ARG A 10 34.54 26.65 -18.89
N GLN A 11 34.48 26.97 -17.61
CA GLN A 11 35.21 26.26 -16.54
C GLN A 11 34.56 24.93 -16.20
N LEU A 12 33.32 24.64 -16.64
CA LEU A 12 32.68 23.37 -16.37
C LEU A 12 33.45 22.21 -17.02
N PRO A 13 33.88 21.19 -16.22
CA PRO A 13 34.66 20.07 -16.73
C PRO A 13 33.88 19.27 -17.77
N GLN A 14 34.60 18.54 -18.61
CA GLN A 14 34.00 17.63 -19.59
C GLN A 14 33.51 16.35 -18.89
N VAL A 15 32.49 15.68 -19.48
CA VAL A 15 31.91 14.45 -18.95
C VAL A 15 32.97 13.35 -18.73
N ASP A 16 33.89 13.17 -19.72
CA ASP A 16 34.93 12.16 -19.62
C ASP A 16 35.99 12.46 -18.56
N GLU A 17 36.25 13.72 -18.30
CA GLU A 17 37.14 14.18 -17.23
C GLU A 17 36.52 13.84 -15.86
N LEU A 18 35.23 14.18 -15.66
CA LEU A 18 34.51 13.88 -14.44
C LEU A 18 34.35 12.37 -14.19
N LEU A 19 34.12 11.58 -15.23
CA LEU A 19 34.06 10.11 -15.10
C LEU A 19 35.38 9.49 -14.65
N ARG A 20 36.52 10.15 -14.88
CA ARG A 20 37.86 9.72 -14.44
C ARG A 20 38.32 10.42 -13.17
N HIS A 21 37.52 11.37 -12.65
CA HIS A 21 37.94 12.14 -11.48
C HIS A 21 38.08 11.25 -10.24
N PRO A 22 39.20 11.33 -9.48
CA PRO A 22 39.45 10.47 -8.32
C PRO A 22 38.31 10.43 -7.30
N HIS A 23 37.68 11.59 -7.06
CA HIS A 23 36.56 11.73 -6.11
C HIS A 23 35.29 10.96 -6.52
N LEU A 24 35.08 10.72 -7.81
CA LEU A 24 33.91 10.02 -8.35
C LEU A 24 34.22 8.57 -8.78
N SER A 25 35.48 8.21 -8.88
CA SER A 25 35.96 6.97 -9.51
C SER A 25 35.36 5.70 -8.94
N LEU A 26 35.23 5.58 -7.61
CA LEU A 26 34.64 4.41 -6.95
C LEU A 26 33.17 4.26 -7.27
N THR A 27 32.40 5.37 -7.22
CA THR A 27 30.97 5.34 -7.52
C THR A 27 30.73 5.10 -9.02
N VAL A 28 31.53 5.73 -9.90
CA VAL A 28 31.48 5.49 -11.34
C VAL A 28 31.79 4.04 -11.68
N ALA A 29 32.80 3.43 -11.05
CA ALA A 29 33.15 2.03 -11.26
C ALA A 29 32.06 1.03 -10.81
N SER A 30 31.20 1.41 -9.87
CA SER A 30 30.07 0.60 -9.40
C SER A 30 28.84 0.65 -10.32
N LEU A 31 28.86 1.52 -11.35
CA LEU A 31 27.73 1.74 -12.25
C LEU A 31 28.05 1.30 -13.69
N PRO A 32 27.03 0.86 -14.46
CA PRO A 32 27.18 0.74 -15.90
C PRO A 32 27.59 2.09 -16.49
N ARG A 33 28.65 2.09 -17.35
CA ARG A 33 29.20 3.32 -17.94
C ARG A 33 28.17 4.24 -18.61
N PRO A 34 27.15 3.75 -19.36
CA PRO A 34 26.11 4.61 -19.92
C PRO A 34 25.31 5.34 -18.84
N LEU A 35 25.00 4.67 -17.73
CA LEU A 35 24.25 5.24 -16.61
C LEU A 35 25.07 6.31 -15.87
N ALA A 36 26.35 6.04 -15.60
CA ALA A 36 27.25 7.02 -14.99
C ALA A 36 27.39 8.27 -15.87
N ALA A 37 27.59 8.09 -17.19
CA ALA A 37 27.68 9.20 -18.13
C ALA A 37 26.39 10.03 -18.21
N ALA A 38 25.22 9.37 -18.18
CA ALA A 38 23.93 10.06 -18.15
C ALA A 38 23.75 10.86 -16.85
N ALA A 39 24.13 10.32 -15.71
CA ALA A 39 24.08 10.98 -14.41
C ALA A 39 24.98 12.23 -14.38
N VAL A 40 26.22 12.12 -14.85
CA VAL A 40 27.16 13.26 -14.93
C VAL A 40 26.63 14.35 -15.90
N ARG A 41 26.09 13.97 -17.08
CA ARG A 41 25.48 14.94 -18.02
C ARG A 41 24.32 15.68 -17.38
N ARG A 42 23.47 14.98 -16.61
CA ARG A 42 22.34 15.60 -15.90
C ARG A 42 22.85 16.64 -14.89
N GLY A 43 23.79 16.29 -14.02
CA GLY A 43 24.32 17.24 -13.03
C GLY A 43 25.01 18.44 -13.67
N LEU A 44 25.75 18.26 -14.78
CA LEU A 44 26.30 19.36 -15.56
C LEU A 44 25.22 20.25 -16.20
N ALA A 45 24.10 19.64 -16.63
CA ALA A 45 22.98 20.42 -17.20
C ALA A 45 22.29 21.25 -16.10
N GLU A 46 22.06 20.69 -14.92
CA GLU A 46 21.52 21.39 -13.76
C GLU A 46 22.43 22.55 -13.34
N GLN A 47 23.75 22.33 -13.30
CA GLN A 47 24.72 23.39 -12.98
C GLN A 47 24.74 24.48 -14.06
N ARG A 48 24.67 24.14 -15.35
CA ARG A 48 24.55 25.12 -16.45
C ARG A 48 23.28 25.95 -16.33
N GLN A 49 22.16 25.30 -16.00
CA GLN A 49 20.89 25.98 -15.80
C GLN A 49 20.96 26.95 -14.61
N PHE A 50 21.54 26.53 -13.49
CA PHE A 50 21.78 27.38 -12.32
C PHE A 50 22.59 28.63 -12.70
N LEU A 51 23.79 28.45 -13.31
CA LEU A 51 24.63 29.55 -13.72
C LEU A 51 23.97 30.48 -14.77
N SER A 52 23.09 29.94 -15.61
CA SER A 52 22.36 30.71 -16.62
C SER A 52 21.23 31.55 -16.02
N ALA A 53 20.55 31.03 -14.99
CA ALA A 53 19.43 31.68 -14.29
C ALA A 53 19.89 32.66 -13.19
N CYS A 54 21.09 32.46 -12.62
CA CYS A 54 21.62 33.28 -11.53
C CYS A 54 21.76 34.76 -11.96
N PRO A 55 21.27 35.73 -11.17
CA PRO A 55 21.50 37.16 -11.43
C PRO A 55 22.99 37.47 -11.54
N ALA A 56 23.39 38.45 -12.39
CA ALA A 56 24.81 38.77 -12.58
C ALA A 56 25.52 39.21 -11.30
N ALA A 57 24.80 39.87 -10.39
CA ALA A 57 25.34 40.34 -9.11
C ALA A 57 25.64 39.19 -8.12
N ASP A 58 24.96 38.03 -8.29
CA ASP A 58 25.06 36.86 -7.36
C ASP A 58 25.93 35.74 -7.95
N LEU A 59 26.56 35.97 -9.12
CA LEU A 59 27.46 34.97 -9.71
C LEU A 59 28.71 34.79 -8.85
N PRO A 60 29.14 33.56 -8.54
CA PRO A 60 30.37 33.32 -7.82
C PRO A 60 31.59 33.77 -8.62
N PRO A 61 32.68 34.24 -7.99
CA PRO A 61 33.89 34.69 -8.65
C PRO A 61 34.59 33.58 -9.45
N GLU A 62 34.47 32.32 -8.94
CA GLU A 62 35.03 31.12 -9.56
C GLU A 62 34.05 29.94 -9.42
N LEU A 63 34.25 28.93 -10.29
CA LEU A 63 33.46 27.68 -10.19
C LEU A 63 33.82 26.94 -8.92
N ASP A 64 32.83 26.66 -8.07
CA ASP A 64 32.98 25.74 -6.93
C ASP A 64 33.03 24.29 -7.45
N LEU A 65 34.25 23.86 -7.82
CA LEU A 65 34.46 22.48 -8.28
C LEU A 65 34.21 21.46 -7.17
N ALA A 66 34.52 21.79 -5.93
CA ALA A 66 34.31 20.85 -4.80
C ALA A 66 32.82 20.63 -4.56
N GLY A 67 32.01 21.68 -4.55
CA GLY A 67 30.56 21.58 -4.46
C GLY A 67 29.94 20.84 -5.64
N LEU A 68 30.40 21.10 -6.87
CA LEU A 68 29.97 20.36 -8.06
C LEU A 68 30.28 18.86 -7.95
N LEU A 69 31.47 18.48 -7.49
CA LEU A 69 31.84 17.07 -7.32
C LEU A 69 31.00 16.39 -6.25
N GLN A 70 30.69 17.06 -5.14
CA GLN A 70 29.78 16.52 -4.11
C GLN A 70 28.37 16.30 -4.65
N GLU A 71 27.85 17.25 -5.44
CA GLU A 71 26.52 17.11 -6.04
C GLU A 71 26.48 16.00 -7.09
N LEU A 72 27.51 15.89 -7.93
CA LEU A 72 27.66 14.80 -8.89
C LEU A 72 27.76 13.44 -8.20
N LEU A 73 28.43 13.36 -7.05
CA LEU A 73 28.50 12.13 -6.26
C LEU A 73 27.10 11.69 -5.78
N LYS A 74 26.29 12.61 -5.26
CA LYS A 74 24.89 12.32 -4.88
C LYS A 74 24.05 11.85 -6.05
N ILE A 75 24.19 12.51 -7.21
CA ILE A 75 23.47 12.14 -8.44
C ILE A 75 23.87 10.74 -8.92
N LEU A 76 25.15 10.41 -8.91
CA LEU A 76 25.68 9.09 -9.27
C LEU A 76 25.20 8.00 -8.31
N GLU A 77 25.28 8.25 -7.01
CA GLU A 77 24.78 7.33 -5.98
C GLU A 77 23.27 7.08 -6.12
N ALA A 78 22.49 8.14 -6.41
CA ALA A 78 21.07 8.02 -6.66
C ALA A 78 20.76 7.21 -7.93
N ALA A 79 21.55 7.43 -9.00
CA ALA A 79 21.41 6.70 -10.27
C ALA A 79 21.67 5.18 -10.12
N GLY A 80 22.52 4.79 -9.17
CA GLY A 80 22.83 3.39 -8.90
C GLY A 80 21.78 2.65 -8.07
N GLN A 81 20.79 3.35 -7.52
CA GLN A 81 19.79 2.73 -6.68
C GLN A 81 18.50 2.43 -7.45
N PRO A 82 17.83 1.29 -7.15
CA PRO A 82 16.48 1.05 -7.66
C PRO A 82 15.53 2.19 -7.27
N SER A 83 14.64 2.58 -8.18
CA SER A 83 13.61 3.60 -7.89
C SER A 83 12.61 3.10 -6.86
N LEU A 84 12.17 1.84 -6.95
CA LEU A 84 11.36 1.17 -5.95
C LEU A 84 12.27 0.62 -4.85
N ARG A 85 12.20 1.21 -3.65
CA ARG A 85 13.08 0.88 -2.54
C ARG A 85 12.36 0.85 -1.21
N ARG A 86 12.94 0.11 -0.25
CA ARG A 86 12.46 0.09 1.13
C ARG A 86 12.46 1.48 1.74
N VAL A 87 11.38 1.79 2.48
CA VAL A 87 11.28 2.94 3.37
C VAL A 87 10.94 2.48 4.79
N LEU A 88 11.17 3.33 5.78
CA LEU A 88 10.71 3.13 7.15
C LEU A 88 9.42 3.94 7.34
N ASN A 89 8.32 3.28 7.58
CA ASN A 89 7.03 3.91 7.79
C ASN A 89 6.89 4.33 9.26
N ALA A 90 7.08 5.60 9.54
CA ALA A 90 6.88 6.22 10.85
C ALA A 90 5.67 7.17 10.88
N THR A 91 4.71 6.99 9.97
CA THR A 91 3.50 7.83 9.88
C THR A 91 2.43 7.47 10.90
N GLY A 92 2.42 6.21 11.38
CA GLY A 92 1.33 5.67 12.18
C GLY A 92 0.14 5.13 11.36
N VAL A 93 0.20 5.13 10.02
CA VAL A 93 -0.81 4.55 9.13
C VAL A 93 -0.37 3.16 8.72
N VAL A 94 -1.08 2.11 9.17
CA VAL A 94 -0.67 0.70 9.01
C VAL A 94 -0.77 0.27 7.54
N ILE A 95 -1.95 0.39 6.94
CA ILE A 95 -2.19 0.07 5.53
C ILE A 95 -2.04 1.36 4.71
N HIS A 96 -0.79 1.83 4.57
CA HIS A 96 -0.50 3.10 3.90
C HIS A 96 -0.48 2.91 2.38
N THR A 97 -1.47 3.46 1.68
CA THR A 97 -1.69 3.28 0.24
C THR A 97 -0.43 3.58 -0.59
N ASN A 98 0.23 4.71 -0.32
CA ASN A 98 1.41 5.14 -1.10
C ASN A 98 2.71 4.43 -0.72
N LEU A 99 2.72 3.64 0.37
CA LEU A 99 3.88 2.90 0.85
C LEU A 99 3.77 1.38 0.63
N GLY A 100 2.86 0.96 -0.26
CA GLY A 100 2.72 -0.44 -0.66
C GLY A 100 1.78 -1.26 0.21
N ARG A 101 0.99 -0.64 1.09
CA ARG A 101 -0.02 -1.26 1.97
C ARG A 101 0.58 -2.29 2.93
N SER A 102 0.23 -3.59 2.79
CA SER A 102 0.62 -4.65 3.72
C SER A 102 2.03 -5.18 3.42
N PRO A 103 2.98 -5.09 4.35
CA PRO A 103 4.21 -5.87 4.26
C PRO A 103 3.92 -7.36 4.39
N LEU A 104 4.67 -8.19 3.68
CA LEU A 104 4.47 -9.64 3.67
C LEU A 104 5.12 -10.32 4.87
N ALA A 105 4.52 -11.43 5.32
CA ALA A 105 5.10 -12.30 6.33
C ALA A 105 6.38 -12.98 5.80
N ALA A 106 7.30 -13.35 6.71
CA ALA A 106 8.55 -14.03 6.34
C ALA A 106 8.30 -15.33 5.57
N ALA A 107 7.27 -16.10 5.94
CA ALA A 107 6.88 -17.32 5.23
C ALA A 107 6.46 -17.05 3.78
N ALA A 108 5.74 -15.95 3.53
CA ALA A 108 5.35 -15.54 2.19
C ALA A 108 6.57 -15.16 1.34
N LEU A 109 7.52 -14.41 1.91
CA LEU A 109 8.76 -14.04 1.23
C LEU A 109 9.63 -15.28 0.89
N ALA A 110 9.73 -16.24 1.82
CA ALA A 110 10.45 -17.50 1.58
C ALA A 110 9.83 -18.28 0.41
N GLN A 111 8.51 -18.42 0.38
CA GLN A 111 7.82 -19.13 -0.70
C GLN A 111 7.90 -18.39 -2.04
N ILE A 112 7.81 -17.05 -2.04
CA ILE A 112 8.04 -16.24 -3.24
C ILE A 112 9.46 -16.47 -3.77
N HIS A 113 10.47 -16.44 -2.91
CA HIS A 113 11.86 -16.68 -3.31
C HIS A 113 12.02 -18.06 -3.94
N GLU A 114 11.49 -19.13 -3.29
CA GLU A 114 11.58 -20.50 -3.79
C GLU A 114 11.03 -20.64 -5.21
N VAL A 115 9.82 -20.13 -5.46
CA VAL A 115 9.20 -20.25 -6.80
C VAL A 115 9.77 -19.24 -7.81
N ALA A 116 10.41 -18.15 -7.35
CA ALA A 116 10.98 -17.14 -8.24
C ALA A 116 12.23 -17.67 -8.95
N VAL A 117 13.12 -18.34 -8.20
CA VAL A 117 14.43 -18.79 -8.68
C VAL A 117 14.38 -20.15 -9.36
N HIS A 118 13.24 -20.86 -9.30
CA HIS A 118 13.06 -22.19 -9.87
C HIS A 118 11.85 -22.30 -10.79
N TYR A 119 11.78 -23.41 -11.55
CA TYR A 119 10.52 -23.83 -12.18
C TYR A 119 9.54 -24.27 -11.10
N SER A 120 8.24 -24.11 -11.35
CA SER A 120 7.18 -24.40 -10.38
C SER A 120 6.00 -25.12 -11.03
N THR A 121 5.18 -25.70 -10.21
CA THR A 121 3.96 -26.42 -10.60
C THR A 121 2.80 -25.50 -11.01
N LEU A 122 3.05 -24.24 -11.32
CA LEU A 122 2.02 -23.19 -11.53
C LEU A 122 0.78 -23.66 -12.30
N GLU A 123 0.94 -24.37 -13.40
CA GLU A 123 -0.12 -24.97 -14.19
C GLU A 123 0.17 -26.45 -14.51
N TYR A 124 0.72 -27.19 -13.52
CA TYR A 124 1.05 -28.60 -13.68
C TYR A 124 0.57 -29.41 -12.47
N ASP A 125 -0.28 -30.40 -12.72
CA ASP A 125 -0.76 -31.36 -11.73
C ASP A 125 0.22 -32.54 -11.63
N LEU A 126 0.99 -32.57 -10.52
CA LEU A 126 1.97 -33.63 -10.27
C LEU A 126 1.31 -35.00 -10.09
N SER A 127 0.10 -35.06 -9.55
CA SER A 127 -0.57 -36.34 -9.26
C SER A 127 -1.06 -37.01 -10.55
N ARG A 128 -1.41 -36.22 -11.55
CA ARG A 128 -1.94 -36.68 -12.84
C ARG A 128 -0.91 -36.63 -13.97
N GLY A 129 0.24 -35.96 -13.74
CA GLY A 129 1.26 -35.77 -14.76
C GLY A 129 0.81 -34.94 -15.97
N GLN A 130 -0.13 -34.01 -15.76
CA GLN A 130 -0.75 -33.24 -16.84
C GLN A 130 -0.95 -31.76 -16.46
N ARG A 131 -1.45 -30.98 -17.42
CA ARG A 131 -1.78 -29.57 -17.17
C ARG A 131 -2.86 -29.42 -16.11
N GLY A 132 -2.58 -28.61 -15.08
CA GLY A 132 -3.48 -28.18 -14.02
C GLY A 132 -3.93 -26.74 -14.17
N SER A 133 -4.65 -26.25 -13.17
CA SER A 133 -5.06 -24.85 -13.07
C SER A 133 -4.29 -24.15 -11.95
N ARG A 134 -3.86 -22.92 -12.19
CA ARG A 134 -3.22 -22.09 -11.14
C ARG A 134 -4.14 -21.76 -9.97
N GLN A 135 -5.46 -21.85 -10.18
CA GLN A 135 -6.46 -21.60 -9.12
C GLN A 135 -6.48 -22.74 -8.09
N ASP A 136 -6.09 -23.95 -8.49
CA ASP A 136 -6.12 -25.13 -7.64
C ASP A 136 -5.18 -25.00 -6.43
N HIS A 137 -4.12 -24.16 -6.52
CA HIS A 137 -3.21 -23.90 -5.41
C HIS A 137 -3.85 -23.17 -4.23
N LEU A 138 -4.92 -22.40 -4.47
CA LEU A 138 -5.55 -21.56 -3.45
C LEU A 138 -6.98 -21.96 -3.11
N GLU A 139 -7.71 -22.58 -4.04
CA GLU A 139 -9.13 -22.82 -3.89
C GLU A 139 -9.47 -23.67 -2.66
N GLY A 140 -8.80 -24.82 -2.50
CA GLY A 140 -9.04 -25.69 -1.36
C GLY A 140 -8.76 -25.02 -0.01
N LEU A 141 -7.69 -24.24 0.05
CA LEU A 141 -7.31 -23.50 1.27
C LEU A 141 -8.32 -22.38 1.59
N LEU A 142 -8.79 -21.66 0.56
CA LEU A 142 -9.82 -20.63 0.73
C LEU A 142 -11.16 -21.23 1.16
N GLN A 143 -11.53 -22.39 0.60
CA GLN A 143 -12.73 -23.14 1.03
C GLN A 143 -12.64 -23.54 2.52
N GLU A 144 -11.50 -24.07 2.94
CA GLU A 144 -11.26 -24.50 4.34
C GLU A 144 -11.34 -23.30 5.30
N LEU A 145 -10.72 -22.18 4.96
CA LEU A 145 -10.67 -20.99 5.82
C LEU A 145 -12.00 -20.24 5.91
N THR A 146 -12.83 -20.30 4.87
CA THR A 146 -13.99 -19.41 4.76
C THR A 146 -15.34 -20.12 4.69
N GLY A 147 -15.34 -21.41 4.37
CA GLY A 147 -16.57 -22.18 4.11
C GLY A 147 -17.20 -21.91 2.73
N ALA A 148 -16.51 -21.20 1.84
CA ALA A 148 -16.99 -20.98 0.48
C ALA A 148 -17.08 -22.29 -0.32
N GLU A 149 -18.04 -22.41 -1.24
CA GLU A 149 -18.14 -23.58 -2.12
C GLU A 149 -17.06 -23.59 -3.22
N ALA A 150 -16.63 -22.40 -3.65
CA ALA A 150 -15.58 -22.21 -4.65
C ALA A 150 -14.91 -20.84 -4.48
N ALA A 151 -13.71 -20.70 -5.06
CA ALA A 151 -12.94 -19.47 -5.03
C ALA A 151 -12.24 -19.19 -6.36
N LEU A 152 -12.05 -17.92 -6.68
CA LEU A 152 -11.27 -17.44 -7.81
C LEU A 152 -10.37 -16.29 -7.35
N VAL A 153 -9.11 -16.30 -7.78
CA VAL A 153 -8.17 -15.22 -7.49
C VAL A 153 -7.76 -14.51 -8.76
N VAL A 154 -7.80 -13.20 -8.73
CA VAL A 154 -7.35 -12.28 -9.79
C VAL A 154 -6.31 -11.30 -9.24
N ASN A 155 -5.75 -10.43 -10.08
CA ASN A 155 -4.60 -9.59 -9.73
C ASN A 155 -4.90 -8.46 -8.73
N ASN A 156 -6.15 -8.00 -8.59
CA ASN A 156 -6.58 -7.04 -7.55
C ASN A 156 -8.11 -7.01 -7.43
N ASN A 157 -8.65 -6.37 -6.38
CA ASN A 157 -10.08 -6.34 -6.14
C ASN A 157 -10.88 -5.55 -7.20
N ALA A 158 -10.31 -4.49 -7.78
CA ALA A 158 -10.97 -3.78 -8.89
C ALA A 158 -11.19 -4.71 -10.09
N ALA A 159 -10.23 -5.59 -10.36
CA ALA A 159 -10.36 -6.63 -11.38
C ALA A 159 -11.42 -7.67 -11.01
N ALA A 160 -11.55 -8.04 -9.73
CA ALA A 160 -12.60 -8.94 -9.27
C ALA A 160 -14.00 -8.33 -9.47
N VAL A 161 -14.17 -7.04 -9.14
CA VAL A 161 -15.42 -6.30 -9.38
C VAL A 161 -15.73 -6.20 -10.87
N LEU A 162 -14.76 -5.79 -11.71
CA LEU A 162 -14.92 -5.69 -13.15
C LEU A 162 -15.32 -7.04 -13.76
N LEU A 163 -14.62 -8.11 -13.41
CA LEU A 163 -14.90 -9.46 -13.88
C LEU A 163 -16.31 -9.91 -13.48
N THR A 164 -16.68 -9.67 -12.22
CA THR A 164 -18.00 -10.02 -11.69
C THR A 164 -19.11 -9.34 -12.48
N LEU A 165 -19.03 -8.04 -12.64
CA LEU A 165 -20.02 -7.26 -13.38
C LEU A 165 -20.10 -7.66 -14.86
N SER A 166 -18.93 -7.83 -15.51
CA SER A 166 -18.88 -8.23 -16.94
C SER A 166 -19.43 -9.64 -17.16
N ALA A 167 -19.14 -10.58 -16.26
CA ALA A 167 -19.56 -11.98 -16.43
C ALA A 167 -21.01 -12.25 -16.02
N LEU A 168 -21.54 -11.47 -15.07
CA LEU A 168 -22.84 -11.76 -14.44
C LEU A 168 -23.93 -10.73 -14.78
N ALA A 169 -23.56 -9.51 -15.18
CA ALA A 169 -24.50 -8.41 -15.34
C ALA A 169 -24.32 -7.57 -16.62
N GLN A 170 -23.56 -8.05 -17.62
CA GLN A 170 -23.37 -7.32 -18.87
C GLN A 170 -24.71 -7.05 -19.56
N GLY A 171 -25.02 -5.77 -19.84
CA GLY A 171 -26.29 -5.34 -20.46
C GLY A 171 -27.50 -5.41 -19.52
N LYS A 172 -27.29 -5.69 -18.22
CA LYS A 172 -28.33 -5.81 -17.20
C LYS A 172 -28.15 -4.80 -16.08
N GLU A 173 -29.24 -4.54 -15.35
CA GLU A 173 -29.23 -3.65 -14.21
C GLU A 173 -28.57 -4.28 -12.98
N VAL A 174 -27.74 -3.49 -12.29
CA VAL A 174 -27.19 -3.78 -10.98
C VAL A 174 -27.68 -2.74 -10.00
N ILE A 175 -28.46 -3.17 -9.02
CA ILE A 175 -29.03 -2.28 -8.02
C ILE A 175 -28.03 -2.10 -6.86
N ILE A 176 -27.73 -0.85 -6.53
CA ILE A 176 -26.80 -0.49 -5.46
C ILE A 176 -27.34 0.74 -4.68
N SER A 177 -27.06 0.81 -3.38
CA SER A 177 -27.33 2.00 -2.59
C SER A 177 -26.48 3.18 -3.03
N ARG A 178 -27.11 4.35 -3.19
CA ARG A 178 -26.41 5.61 -3.53
C ARG A 178 -25.30 5.96 -2.51
N GLY A 179 -25.50 5.64 -1.23
CA GLY A 179 -24.51 5.82 -0.19
C GLY A 179 -23.29 4.89 -0.30
N GLN A 180 -23.34 3.89 -1.20
CA GLN A 180 -22.25 2.91 -1.44
C GLN A 180 -21.51 3.12 -2.76
N LEU A 181 -21.77 4.22 -3.46
CA LEU A 181 -21.03 4.63 -4.67
C LEU A 181 -19.68 5.23 -4.25
N VAL A 182 -18.69 4.38 -4.10
CA VAL A 182 -17.40 4.74 -3.53
C VAL A 182 -16.38 5.17 -4.59
N GLU A 183 -15.47 6.07 -4.18
CA GLU A 183 -14.18 6.29 -4.83
C GLU A 183 -13.07 5.83 -3.88
N ILE A 184 -12.18 4.95 -4.33
CA ILE A 184 -11.09 4.38 -3.54
C ILE A 184 -9.76 4.63 -4.24
N GLY A 185 -8.77 5.12 -3.47
CA GLY A 185 -7.35 5.15 -3.82
C GLY A 185 -6.99 5.54 -5.25
N GLY A 186 -7.03 6.83 -5.56
CA GLY A 186 -6.44 7.36 -6.80
C GLY A 186 -7.22 7.10 -8.07
N SER A 187 -8.55 7.20 -8.05
CA SER A 187 -9.49 7.16 -9.19
C SER A 187 -10.22 5.83 -9.42
N PHE A 188 -10.24 4.87 -8.51
CA PHE A 188 -11.21 3.78 -8.64
C PHE A 188 -12.61 4.31 -8.25
N ARG A 189 -13.44 4.57 -9.23
CA ARG A 189 -14.85 4.96 -9.05
C ARG A 189 -15.74 3.83 -9.49
N LEU A 190 -16.55 3.33 -8.58
CA LEU A 190 -17.43 2.19 -8.86
C LEU A 190 -18.36 2.44 -10.07
N PRO A 191 -18.99 3.61 -10.24
CA PRO A 191 -19.81 3.88 -11.44
C PRO A 191 -19.04 3.77 -12.76
N GLU A 192 -17.78 4.19 -12.78
CA GLU A 192 -16.93 4.08 -13.98
C GLU A 192 -16.58 2.62 -14.29
N ILE A 193 -16.30 1.81 -13.28
CA ILE A 193 -16.06 0.36 -13.44
C ILE A 193 -17.33 -0.34 -13.94
N MET A 194 -18.50 0.04 -13.43
CA MET A 194 -19.78 -0.49 -13.91
C MET A 194 -19.99 -0.14 -15.40
N ALA A 195 -19.74 1.10 -15.79
CA ALA A 195 -19.85 1.51 -17.20
C ALA A 195 -18.91 0.70 -18.12
N VAL A 196 -17.64 0.52 -17.70
CA VAL A 196 -16.65 -0.26 -18.46
C VAL A 196 -17.03 -1.74 -18.54
N SER A 197 -17.67 -2.30 -17.50
CA SER A 197 -18.13 -3.69 -17.48
C SER A 197 -19.33 -3.97 -18.42
N GLY A 198 -20.02 -2.92 -18.86
CA GLY A 198 -21.27 -3.01 -19.61
C GLY A 198 -22.50 -3.27 -18.72
N ALA A 199 -22.37 -3.27 -17.40
CA ALA A 199 -23.50 -3.32 -16.47
C ALA A 199 -24.20 -1.97 -16.38
N LEU A 200 -25.52 -1.98 -16.19
CA LEU A 200 -26.34 -0.78 -16.06
C LEU A 200 -26.50 -0.43 -14.58
N LEU A 201 -25.99 0.71 -14.17
CA LEU A 201 -26.10 1.21 -12.79
C LEU A 201 -27.55 1.60 -12.47
N ARG A 202 -28.11 1.01 -11.41
CA ARG A 202 -29.40 1.37 -10.85
C ARG A 202 -29.25 1.81 -9.39
N GLU A 203 -29.17 3.13 -9.17
CA GLU A 203 -29.01 3.69 -7.82
C GLU A 203 -30.34 3.71 -7.06
N VAL A 204 -30.29 3.36 -5.76
CA VAL A 204 -31.46 3.39 -4.88
C VAL A 204 -31.19 4.16 -3.58
N GLY A 205 -32.25 4.64 -2.95
CA GLY A 205 -32.17 5.41 -1.72
C GLY A 205 -31.58 6.82 -1.89
N THR A 206 -31.01 7.34 -0.81
CA THR A 206 -30.34 8.64 -0.75
C THR A 206 -28.90 8.45 -0.27
N THR A 207 -28.12 9.54 -0.20
CA THR A 207 -26.72 9.48 0.25
C THR A 207 -26.56 8.83 1.64
N ASN A 208 -27.49 9.13 2.57
CA ASN A 208 -27.37 8.70 3.97
C ASN A 208 -28.43 7.69 4.41
N LYS A 209 -29.46 7.43 3.60
CA LYS A 209 -30.53 6.48 3.95
C LYS A 209 -30.95 5.66 2.76
N THR A 210 -30.89 4.34 2.91
CA THR A 210 -31.44 3.37 1.96
C THR A 210 -32.20 2.32 2.75
N HIS A 211 -33.41 2.02 2.33
CA HIS A 211 -34.30 1.04 2.93
C HIS A 211 -34.53 -0.14 1.99
N LEU A 212 -34.91 -1.28 2.51
CA LEU A 212 -35.16 -2.49 1.72
C LEU A 212 -36.20 -2.26 0.61
N LYS A 213 -37.23 -1.46 0.89
CA LYS A 213 -38.26 -1.06 -0.09
C LYS A 213 -37.69 -0.33 -1.30
N ASP A 214 -36.59 0.42 -1.13
CA ASP A 214 -35.96 1.16 -2.24
C ASP A 214 -35.33 0.20 -3.24
N TYR A 215 -34.70 -0.88 -2.75
CA TYR A 215 -34.23 -1.99 -3.58
C TYR A 215 -35.37 -2.71 -4.25
N GLU A 216 -36.40 -3.11 -3.48
CA GLU A 216 -37.54 -3.87 -4.00
C GLU A 216 -38.29 -3.14 -5.11
N GLN A 217 -38.54 -1.82 -4.96
CA GLN A 217 -39.21 -1.00 -5.96
C GLN A 217 -38.39 -0.79 -7.24
N ALA A 218 -37.07 -0.95 -7.17
CA ALA A 218 -36.18 -0.78 -8.32
C ALA A 218 -36.01 -2.07 -9.14
N ILE A 219 -36.43 -3.23 -8.62
CA ILE A 219 -36.32 -4.52 -9.31
C ILE A 219 -37.18 -4.52 -10.57
N SER A 220 -36.59 -4.91 -11.69
CA SER A 220 -37.22 -5.06 -13.00
C SER A 220 -36.83 -6.39 -13.63
N LEU A 221 -37.38 -6.70 -14.80
CA LEU A 221 -36.99 -7.88 -15.61
C LEU A 221 -35.53 -7.78 -16.12
N GLU A 222 -34.98 -6.60 -16.14
CA GLU A 222 -33.59 -6.36 -16.56
C GLU A 222 -32.60 -6.45 -15.39
N THR A 223 -33.07 -6.58 -14.15
CA THR A 223 -32.21 -6.66 -12.97
C THR A 223 -31.49 -8.01 -12.92
N ALA A 224 -30.16 -8.00 -12.80
CA ALA A 224 -29.33 -9.18 -12.67
C ALA A 224 -28.85 -9.42 -11.24
N MET A 225 -28.57 -8.34 -10.48
CA MET A 225 -27.95 -8.49 -9.17
C MET A 225 -28.25 -7.31 -8.22
N LEU A 226 -28.23 -7.61 -6.94
CA LEU A 226 -28.16 -6.65 -5.85
C LEU A 226 -26.71 -6.58 -5.38
N LEU A 227 -26.09 -5.40 -5.51
CA LEU A 227 -24.71 -5.18 -5.09
C LEU A 227 -24.69 -4.40 -3.78
N LYS A 228 -24.02 -4.94 -2.77
CA LYS A 228 -23.67 -4.25 -1.53
C LYS A 228 -22.19 -3.98 -1.53
N VAL A 229 -21.79 -2.73 -1.20
CA VAL A 229 -20.38 -2.34 -1.09
C VAL A 229 -20.15 -1.83 0.32
N HIS A 230 -19.19 -2.45 1.00
CA HIS A 230 -18.81 -2.04 2.34
C HIS A 230 -18.03 -0.71 2.28
N PRO A 231 -18.41 0.31 3.08
CA PRO A 231 -17.75 1.63 3.08
C PRO A 231 -16.38 1.54 3.79
N SER A 232 -15.42 0.86 3.15
CA SER A 232 -14.13 0.52 3.74
C SER A 232 -13.17 1.71 3.91
N ASN A 233 -13.42 2.85 3.25
CA ASN A 233 -12.53 4.03 3.26
C ASN A 233 -13.18 5.34 3.75
N PHE A 234 -14.47 5.32 4.03
CA PHE A 234 -15.22 6.44 4.59
C PHE A 234 -16.32 5.95 5.53
N ARG A 235 -16.93 6.85 6.28
CA ARG A 235 -18.09 6.56 7.13
C ARG A 235 -19.10 7.70 7.02
N ILE A 236 -20.38 7.35 6.86
CA ILE A 236 -21.48 8.30 6.97
C ILE A 236 -22.00 8.26 8.42
N THR A 237 -22.04 9.39 9.07
CA THR A 237 -22.47 9.50 10.49
C THR A 237 -23.68 10.40 10.63
N GLY A 238 -24.47 10.23 11.70
CA GLY A 238 -25.67 11.01 11.98
C GLY A 238 -26.96 10.23 11.66
N PHE A 239 -27.91 10.86 10.98
CA PHE A 239 -29.18 10.21 10.60
C PHE A 239 -29.00 9.30 9.38
N THR A 240 -28.44 8.13 9.59
CA THR A 240 -28.15 7.14 8.55
C THR A 240 -29.02 5.90 8.66
N SER A 241 -29.22 5.20 7.54
CA SER A 241 -29.84 3.88 7.48
C SER A 241 -29.27 3.12 6.29
N GLU A 242 -28.85 1.89 6.50
CA GLU A 242 -28.44 0.97 5.44
C GLU A 242 -29.17 -0.37 5.58
N VAL A 243 -29.29 -1.09 4.48
CA VAL A 243 -29.92 -2.40 4.45
C VAL A 243 -28.88 -3.45 4.88
N ALA A 244 -29.23 -4.27 5.87
CA ALA A 244 -28.37 -5.37 6.31
C ALA A 244 -28.25 -6.45 5.21
N LEU A 245 -27.09 -7.10 5.12
CA LEU A 245 -26.86 -8.15 4.12
C LEU A 245 -27.91 -9.28 4.17
N PRO A 246 -28.32 -9.82 5.33
CA PRO A 246 -29.34 -10.86 5.38
C PRO A 246 -30.69 -10.43 4.78
N GLU A 247 -31.06 -9.16 4.91
CA GLU A 247 -32.30 -8.61 4.31
C GLU A 247 -32.20 -8.55 2.79
N LEU A 248 -31.03 -8.14 2.24
CA LEU A 248 -30.77 -8.16 0.80
C LEU A 248 -30.75 -9.58 0.24
N VAL A 249 -30.15 -10.51 0.98
CA VAL A 249 -30.15 -11.95 0.60
C VAL A 249 -31.57 -12.51 0.55
N ALA A 250 -32.39 -12.20 1.54
CA ALA A 250 -33.80 -12.63 1.53
C ALA A 250 -34.57 -12.04 0.35
N LEU A 251 -34.31 -10.77 0.02
CA LEU A 251 -34.89 -10.09 -1.14
C LEU A 251 -34.42 -10.75 -2.44
N GLY A 252 -33.10 -10.95 -2.60
CA GLY A 252 -32.53 -11.60 -3.79
C GLY A 252 -33.11 -12.97 -4.04
N ARG A 253 -33.21 -13.81 -3.01
CA ARG A 253 -33.83 -15.15 -3.10
C ARG A 253 -35.28 -15.09 -3.57
N ARG A 254 -36.07 -14.13 -3.06
CA ARG A 254 -37.48 -13.98 -3.45
C ARG A 254 -37.66 -13.64 -4.94
N TYR A 255 -36.73 -12.91 -5.52
CA TYR A 255 -36.77 -12.47 -6.90
C TYR A 255 -35.82 -13.25 -7.84
N GLY A 256 -35.08 -14.24 -7.33
CA GLY A 256 -34.11 -15.02 -8.11
C GLY A 256 -32.91 -14.19 -8.58
N LEU A 257 -32.51 -13.16 -7.82
CA LEU A 257 -31.39 -12.27 -8.11
C LEU A 257 -30.16 -12.66 -7.33
N LEU A 258 -28.98 -12.50 -7.92
CA LEU A 258 -27.71 -12.66 -7.24
C LEU A 258 -27.49 -11.53 -6.23
N VAL A 259 -26.96 -11.87 -5.06
CA VAL A 259 -26.51 -10.91 -4.05
C VAL A 259 -25.00 -10.98 -3.92
N VAL A 260 -24.33 -9.89 -4.26
CA VAL A 260 -22.88 -9.77 -4.24
C VAL A 260 -22.48 -8.73 -3.20
N GLU A 261 -21.51 -9.05 -2.34
CA GLU A 261 -20.91 -8.07 -1.43
C GLU A 261 -19.44 -7.84 -1.76
N ASP A 262 -19.10 -6.58 -2.03
CA ASP A 262 -17.72 -6.11 -2.07
C ASP A 262 -17.30 -5.61 -0.68
N LEU A 263 -16.63 -6.48 0.09
CA LEU A 263 -16.06 -6.12 1.40
C LEU A 263 -14.83 -5.23 1.30
N GLY A 264 -14.07 -5.38 0.25
CA GLY A 264 -12.84 -4.64 0.03
C GLY A 264 -11.72 -4.91 1.03
N SER A 265 -11.99 -5.03 2.33
CA SER A 265 -11.00 -5.10 3.41
C SER A 265 -10.27 -6.45 3.54
N GLY A 266 -10.95 -7.57 3.27
CA GLY A 266 -10.38 -8.91 3.35
C GLY A 266 -10.11 -9.38 4.79
N CYS A 267 -11.01 -9.06 5.71
CA CYS A 267 -10.91 -9.48 7.11
C CYS A 267 -11.27 -10.97 7.25
N LEU A 268 -10.34 -11.79 7.79
CA LEU A 268 -10.55 -13.22 8.06
C LEU A 268 -10.60 -13.54 9.55
N VAL A 269 -10.30 -12.58 10.43
CA VAL A 269 -10.27 -12.73 11.88
C VAL A 269 -11.16 -11.67 12.52
N ASP A 270 -11.96 -12.03 13.50
CA ASP A 270 -12.72 -11.05 14.29
C ASP A 270 -11.78 -10.17 15.12
N LEU A 271 -11.46 -9.00 14.57
CA LEU A 271 -10.54 -8.03 15.18
C LEU A 271 -11.11 -7.40 16.47
N SER A 272 -12.42 -7.52 16.74
CA SER A 272 -13.01 -7.01 17.99
C SER A 272 -12.49 -7.75 19.22
N ARG A 273 -12.10 -9.03 19.06
CA ARG A 273 -11.46 -9.85 20.11
C ARG A 273 -10.07 -9.33 20.52
N TYR A 274 -9.49 -8.47 19.69
CA TYR A 274 -8.19 -7.82 19.90
C TYR A 274 -8.31 -6.33 20.23
N GLY A 275 -9.53 -5.87 20.60
CA GLY A 275 -9.78 -4.49 21.06
C GLY A 275 -9.92 -3.45 19.94
N LEU A 276 -10.15 -3.88 18.70
CA LEU A 276 -10.47 -3.01 17.56
C LEU A 276 -11.99 -2.93 17.36
N GLU A 277 -12.45 -1.98 16.54
CA GLU A 277 -13.83 -1.99 16.06
C GLU A 277 -14.07 -3.25 15.22
N ARG A 278 -15.34 -3.69 15.24
CA ARG A 278 -15.74 -4.86 14.44
C ARG A 278 -15.72 -4.52 12.95
N GLU A 279 -15.01 -5.33 12.19
CA GLU A 279 -15.03 -5.36 10.73
C GLU A 279 -15.71 -6.65 10.29
N PRO A 280 -16.64 -6.62 9.33
CA PRO A 280 -17.25 -7.84 8.81
C PRO A 280 -16.20 -8.80 8.26
N THR A 281 -16.29 -10.07 8.64
CA THR A 281 -15.41 -11.09 8.10
C THR A 281 -15.99 -11.71 6.83
N VAL A 282 -15.10 -12.28 6.00
CA VAL A 282 -15.50 -13.01 4.78
C VAL A 282 -16.43 -14.18 5.14
N GLN A 283 -16.13 -14.89 6.24
CA GLN A 283 -16.93 -16.01 6.75
C GLN A 283 -18.37 -15.57 7.11
N GLU A 284 -18.50 -14.47 7.85
CA GLU A 284 -19.82 -13.92 8.23
C GLU A 284 -20.64 -13.53 7.00
N THR A 285 -20.03 -12.93 6.00
CA THR A 285 -20.70 -12.53 4.74
C THR A 285 -21.20 -13.74 3.96
N LEU A 286 -20.39 -14.80 3.87
CA LEU A 286 -20.80 -16.06 3.24
C LEU A 286 -21.91 -16.75 4.04
N GLN A 287 -21.79 -16.79 5.37
CA GLN A 287 -22.83 -17.36 6.25
C GLN A 287 -24.15 -16.59 6.19
N ALA A 288 -24.12 -15.28 5.96
CA ALA A 288 -25.31 -14.49 5.73
C ALA A 288 -26.01 -14.83 4.39
N GLY A 289 -25.34 -15.60 3.52
CA GLY A 289 -25.90 -16.17 2.30
C GLY A 289 -25.66 -15.33 1.05
N ALA A 290 -24.64 -14.46 1.02
CA ALA A 290 -24.20 -13.81 -0.20
C ALA A 290 -23.77 -14.85 -1.25
N ASP A 291 -24.18 -14.68 -2.50
CA ASP A 291 -23.80 -15.56 -3.60
C ASP A 291 -22.33 -15.41 -3.99
N LEU A 292 -21.78 -14.21 -3.75
CA LEU A 292 -20.39 -13.88 -4.04
C LEU A 292 -19.89 -12.78 -3.10
N VAL A 293 -18.67 -12.96 -2.58
CA VAL A 293 -17.95 -11.98 -1.77
C VAL A 293 -16.65 -11.62 -2.46
N LEU A 294 -16.35 -10.31 -2.55
CA LEU A 294 -15.15 -9.78 -3.20
C LEU A 294 -14.29 -9.03 -2.16
N PHE A 295 -12.97 -9.19 -2.22
CA PHE A 295 -12.06 -8.48 -1.32
C PHE A 295 -10.61 -8.46 -1.80
N SER A 296 -9.79 -7.59 -1.16
CA SER A 296 -8.38 -7.41 -1.46
C SER A 296 -7.48 -8.30 -0.61
N GLY A 297 -6.39 -8.83 -1.18
CA GLY A 297 -5.38 -9.59 -0.45
C GLY A 297 -4.40 -8.74 0.34
N ASP A 298 -4.17 -7.49 -0.07
CA ASP A 298 -3.12 -6.60 0.43
C ASP A 298 -3.58 -5.57 1.48
N LYS A 299 -4.74 -5.80 2.09
CA LYS A 299 -5.29 -4.98 3.18
C LYS A 299 -5.24 -5.75 4.50
N LEU A 300 -6.41 -5.99 5.16
CA LEU A 300 -6.46 -6.69 6.45
C LEU A 300 -5.99 -8.14 6.37
N LEU A 301 -6.18 -8.80 5.23
CA LEU A 301 -5.62 -10.14 5.01
C LEU A 301 -4.08 -10.15 5.16
N GLY A 302 -3.40 -9.05 4.84
CA GLY A 302 -1.96 -8.95 5.04
C GLY A 302 -1.09 -9.73 4.05
N GLY A 303 -1.67 -10.12 2.92
CA GLY A 303 -1.00 -10.80 1.81
C GLY A 303 -0.52 -9.87 0.70
N PRO A 304 -0.11 -10.42 -0.45
CA PRO A 304 0.21 -9.64 -1.64
C PRO A 304 -1.06 -9.05 -2.26
N GLN A 305 -0.87 -8.08 -3.16
CA GLN A 305 -1.98 -7.54 -3.96
C GLN A 305 -2.64 -8.67 -4.75
N ALA A 306 -3.92 -8.88 -4.47
CA ALA A 306 -4.80 -9.83 -5.16
C ALA A 306 -6.25 -9.38 -4.99
N GLY A 307 -7.11 -9.79 -5.91
CA GLY A 307 -8.55 -9.76 -5.76
C GLY A 307 -9.07 -11.17 -5.56
N LEU A 308 -9.85 -11.38 -4.52
CA LEU A 308 -10.42 -12.67 -4.19
C LEU A 308 -11.93 -12.61 -4.40
N ALA A 309 -12.48 -13.63 -5.06
CA ALA A 309 -13.90 -13.82 -5.30
C ALA A 309 -14.29 -15.20 -4.77
N LEU A 310 -15.11 -15.24 -3.72
CA LEU A 310 -15.53 -16.46 -3.03
C LEU A 310 -17.04 -16.55 -3.00
N GLY A 311 -17.59 -17.72 -3.28
CA GLY A 311 -19.04 -17.88 -3.27
C GLY A 311 -19.51 -19.25 -3.77
N SER A 312 -20.71 -19.27 -4.37
CA SER A 312 -21.28 -20.49 -4.89
C SER A 312 -20.48 -21.01 -6.08
N ARG A 313 -20.42 -22.33 -6.22
CA ARG A 313 -19.71 -23.03 -7.31
C ARG A 313 -20.22 -22.61 -8.68
N GLU A 314 -21.52 -22.36 -8.79
CA GLU A 314 -22.15 -21.91 -10.04
C GLU A 314 -21.61 -20.54 -10.46
N VAL A 315 -21.66 -19.57 -9.55
CA VAL A 315 -21.18 -18.19 -9.80
C VAL A 315 -19.70 -18.19 -10.15
N ILE A 316 -18.86 -18.83 -9.36
CA ILE A 316 -17.41 -18.91 -9.62
C ILE A 316 -17.12 -19.61 -10.96
N SER A 317 -17.89 -20.64 -11.33
CA SER A 317 -17.73 -21.31 -12.64
C SER A 317 -18.04 -20.36 -13.81
N ARG A 318 -19.02 -19.46 -13.66
CA ARG A 318 -19.31 -18.42 -14.69
C ARG A 318 -18.15 -17.44 -14.80
N LEU A 319 -17.60 -16.97 -13.68
CA LEU A 319 -16.42 -16.08 -13.66
C LEU A 319 -15.22 -16.74 -14.35
N ARG A 320 -14.92 -18.00 -14.03
CA ARG A 320 -13.78 -18.76 -14.59
C ARG A 320 -13.84 -18.90 -16.12
N ARG A 321 -15.03 -19.02 -16.67
CA ARG A 321 -15.24 -19.17 -18.14
C ARG A 321 -15.15 -17.84 -18.89
N HIS A 322 -15.26 -16.72 -18.20
CA HIS A 322 -15.22 -15.41 -18.84
C HIS A 322 -13.81 -15.08 -19.36
N PRO A 323 -13.65 -14.56 -20.62
CA PRO A 323 -12.35 -14.31 -21.24
C PRO A 323 -11.45 -13.36 -20.41
N LEU A 324 -12.02 -12.39 -19.70
CA LEU A 324 -11.27 -11.47 -18.81
C LEU A 324 -10.49 -12.21 -17.72
N THR A 325 -10.93 -13.39 -17.27
CA THR A 325 -10.22 -14.17 -16.25
C THR A 325 -8.77 -14.47 -16.68
N ARG A 326 -8.55 -14.68 -17.98
CA ARG A 326 -7.19 -14.89 -18.50
C ARG A 326 -6.36 -13.60 -18.45
N ALA A 327 -6.94 -12.45 -18.75
CA ALA A 327 -6.25 -11.15 -18.71
C ALA A 327 -5.95 -10.69 -17.28
N LEU A 328 -6.84 -11.04 -16.34
CA LEU A 328 -6.77 -10.60 -14.93
C LEU A 328 -6.11 -11.62 -14.00
N ARG A 329 -5.56 -12.70 -14.53
CA ARG A 329 -4.96 -13.78 -13.73
C ARG A 329 -3.71 -13.30 -12.98
N PRO A 330 -3.49 -13.73 -11.72
CA PRO A 330 -2.29 -13.41 -10.97
C PRO A 330 -1.07 -14.20 -11.50
N ASP A 331 0.12 -13.67 -11.28
CA ASP A 331 1.38 -14.34 -11.57
C ASP A 331 1.76 -15.36 -10.47
N LYS A 332 2.87 -16.12 -10.69
CA LYS A 332 3.32 -17.14 -9.76
C LYS A 332 3.80 -16.58 -8.41
N LEU A 333 4.33 -15.36 -8.38
CA LEU A 333 4.87 -14.76 -7.15
C LEU A 333 3.72 -14.33 -6.24
N THR A 334 2.69 -13.73 -6.83
CA THR A 334 1.44 -13.37 -6.12
C THR A 334 0.78 -14.62 -5.52
N LEU A 335 0.65 -15.70 -6.31
CA LEU A 335 0.02 -16.94 -5.82
C LEU A 335 0.82 -17.57 -4.68
N ALA A 336 2.13 -17.67 -4.81
CA ALA A 336 3.00 -18.24 -3.78
C ALA A 336 2.95 -17.44 -2.47
N GLY A 337 3.02 -16.10 -2.58
CA GLY A 337 2.92 -15.23 -1.40
C GLY A 337 1.55 -15.29 -0.75
N LEU A 338 0.47 -15.37 -1.55
CA LEU A 338 -0.89 -15.48 -1.05
C LEU A 338 -1.14 -16.83 -0.38
N GLU A 339 -0.71 -17.94 -1.00
CA GLU A 339 -0.82 -19.28 -0.41
C GLU A 339 -0.14 -19.35 0.95
N ALA A 340 1.11 -18.91 1.02
CA ALA A 340 1.87 -18.92 2.27
C ALA A 340 1.24 -18.00 3.35
N THR A 341 0.64 -16.88 2.96
CA THR A 341 -0.09 -16.00 3.88
C THR A 341 -1.35 -16.68 4.38
N LEU A 342 -2.15 -17.28 3.51
CA LEU A 342 -3.39 -17.99 3.88
C LEU A 342 -3.12 -19.18 4.79
N ARG A 343 -2.03 -19.92 4.59
CA ARG A 343 -1.62 -21.02 5.47
C ARG A 343 -1.41 -20.58 6.93
N LEU A 344 -0.98 -19.34 7.17
CA LEU A 344 -0.86 -18.81 8.53
C LEU A 344 -2.21 -18.67 9.21
N TYR A 345 -3.31 -18.48 8.46
CA TYR A 345 -4.66 -18.39 9.02
C TYR A 345 -5.28 -19.73 9.44
N LEU A 346 -4.66 -20.86 9.08
CA LEU A 346 -5.08 -22.17 9.60
C LEU A 346 -4.97 -22.23 11.12
N GLU A 347 -4.11 -21.41 11.71
CA GLU A 347 -4.03 -21.17 13.14
C GLU A 347 -4.05 -19.66 13.42
N GLU A 348 -5.15 -19.16 14.02
CA GLU A 348 -5.36 -17.72 14.26
C GLU A 348 -4.18 -17.07 15.02
N SER A 349 -3.61 -17.78 16.01
CA SER A 349 -2.46 -17.30 16.78
C SER A 349 -1.22 -17.07 15.91
N GLN A 350 -0.99 -17.93 14.91
CA GLN A 350 0.09 -17.76 13.93
C GLN A 350 -0.17 -16.57 13.01
N ALA A 351 -1.40 -16.42 12.50
CA ALA A 351 -1.76 -15.25 11.68
C ALA A 351 -1.50 -13.95 12.45
N MET A 352 -1.99 -13.85 13.69
CA MET A 352 -1.85 -12.65 14.52
C MET A 352 -0.40 -12.31 14.87
N SER A 353 0.47 -13.31 14.99
CA SER A 353 1.88 -13.11 15.35
C SER A 353 2.82 -12.94 14.17
N ALA A 354 2.54 -13.60 13.02
CA ALA A 354 3.45 -13.64 11.87
C ALA A 354 3.10 -12.63 10.79
N ILE A 355 1.82 -12.27 10.60
CA ILE A 355 1.39 -11.31 9.57
C ILE A 355 1.67 -9.88 10.05
N PRO A 356 2.56 -9.11 9.40
CA PRO A 356 2.97 -7.80 9.88
C PRO A 356 1.81 -6.82 10.07
N THR A 357 0.83 -6.82 9.18
CA THR A 357 -0.36 -5.96 9.28
C THR A 357 -1.15 -6.22 10.54
N LEU A 358 -1.46 -7.49 10.86
CA LEU A 358 -2.17 -7.86 12.07
C LEU A 358 -1.37 -7.55 13.33
N ARG A 359 -0.06 -7.83 13.32
CA ARG A 359 0.86 -7.43 14.40
C ARG A 359 0.82 -5.93 14.67
N LEU A 360 0.94 -5.11 13.61
CA LEU A 360 0.96 -3.65 13.74
C LEU A 360 -0.36 -3.10 14.28
N LEU A 361 -1.50 -3.67 13.88
CA LEU A 361 -2.82 -3.27 14.34
C LEU A 361 -3.02 -3.56 15.84
N THR A 362 -2.55 -4.70 16.31
CA THR A 362 -2.83 -5.23 17.66
C THR A 362 -1.73 -4.98 18.68
N ARG A 363 -0.64 -4.28 18.31
CA ARG A 363 0.47 -4.00 19.23
C ARG A 363 0.02 -3.28 20.51
N PRO A 364 0.39 -3.78 21.71
CA PRO A 364 0.03 -3.15 22.96
C PRO A 364 0.67 -1.77 23.13
N LEU A 365 -0.09 -0.81 23.67
CA LEU A 365 0.39 0.55 23.91
C LEU A 365 1.63 0.59 24.83
N ALA A 366 1.72 -0.34 25.79
CA ALA A 366 2.87 -0.48 26.69
C ALA A 366 4.16 -0.79 25.92
N GLU A 367 4.09 -1.63 24.88
CA GLU A 367 5.21 -1.95 24.01
C GLU A 367 5.67 -0.70 23.22
N LEU A 368 4.72 0.02 22.60
CA LEU A 368 5.00 1.25 21.86
C LEU A 368 5.67 2.31 22.75
N LYS A 369 5.17 2.46 23.98
CA LYS A 369 5.75 3.38 24.97
C LYS A 369 7.18 3.00 25.35
N ARG A 370 7.44 1.70 25.56
CA ARG A 370 8.78 1.17 25.84
C ARG A 370 9.74 1.43 24.68
N GLN A 371 9.29 1.14 23.46
CA GLN A 371 10.05 1.35 22.22
C GLN A 371 10.38 2.84 22.01
N ALA A 372 9.38 3.72 22.14
CA ALA A 372 9.56 5.16 22.03
C ALA A 372 10.60 5.69 23.02
N ARG A 373 10.47 5.30 24.29
CA ARG A 373 11.43 5.71 25.34
C ARG A 373 12.86 5.22 25.08
N ALA A 374 13.00 3.99 24.60
CA ALA A 374 14.32 3.42 24.27
C ALA A 374 14.97 4.18 23.10
N LEU A 375 14.20 4.50 22.07
CA LEU A 375 14.68 5.26 20.90
C LEU A 375 15.01 6.71 21.30
N ALA A 376 14.17 7.38 22.10
CA ALA A 376 14.42 8.73 22.59
C ALA A 376 15.76 8.83 23.36
N ARG A 377 15.99 7.93 24.33
CA ARG A 377 17.25 7.87 25.08
C ARG A 377 18.47 7.62 24.19
N HIS A 378 18.32 6.77 23.18
CA HIS A 378 19.39 6.52 22.22
C HIS A 378 19.73 7.78 21.41
N LEU A 379 18.73 8.45 20.86
CA LEU A 379 18.92 9.67 20.06
C LEU A 379 19.51 10.82 20.89
N GLN A 380 19.03 11.04 22.12
CA GLN A 380 19.59 12.06 23.02
C GLN A 380 21.07 11.82 23.32
N ARG A 381 21.47 10.54 23.53
CA ARG A 381 22.88 10.19 23.79
C ARG A 381 23.78 10.45 22.57
N VAL A 382 23.30 10.07 21.38
CA VAL A 382 24.12 10.09 20.15
C VAL A 382 24.16 11.47 19.51
N LEU A 383 23.02 12.17 19.52
CA LEU A 383 22.87 13.46 18.85
C LEU A 383 23.17 14.64 19.76
N GLY A 384 23.28 14.42 21.08
CA GLY A 384 23.58 15.45 22.06
C GLY A 384 22.52 16.56 22.19
N PRO A 385 22.79 17.67 22.86
CA PRO A 385 21.78 18.65 23.31
C PRO A 385 21.14 19.47 22.20
N GLY A 386 21.65 19.44 20.96
CA GLY A 386 21.09 20.20 19.85
C GLY A 386 19.82 19.59 19.25
N VAL A 387 19.49 18.34 19.58
CA VAL A 387 18.27 17.68 19.13
C VAL A 387 17.31 17.51 20.29
N GLN A 388 16.12 18.07 20.16
CA GLN A 388 15.05 17.88 21.13
C GLN A 388 14.24 16.66 20.73
N VAL A 389 14.12 15.69 21.65
CA VAL A 389 13.37 14.44 21.44
C VAL A 389 12.44 14.23 22.61
N GLN A 390 11.14 14.24 22.35
CA GLN A 390 10.11 14.03 23.36
C GLN A 390 9.21 12.86 22.97
N VAL A 391 8.85 12.01 23.95
CA VAL A 391 7.84 10.97 23.75
C VAL A 391 6.46 11.57 24.00
N VAL A 392 5.62 11.56 22.99
CA VAL A 392 4.26 12.14 23.04
C VAL A 392 3.20 11.08 22.84
N GLU A 393 1.99 11.38 23.30
CA GLU A 393 0.80 10.61 22.93
C GLU A 393 0.50 10.81 21.46
N SER A 394 0.02 9.76 20.82
CA SER A 394 -0.23 9.75 19.39
C SER A 394 -1.39 8.83 19.05
N SER A 395 -1.97 9.07 17.90
CA SER A 395 -3.02 8.25 17.34
C SER A 395 -2.60 7.75 15.95
N GLY A 396 -2.42 6.43 15.83
CA GLY A 396 -2.27 5.78 14.53
C GLY A 396 -3.61 5.55 13.85
N ARG A 397 -3.55 5.11 12.61
CA ARG A 397 -4.74 4.78 11.79
C ARG A 397 -4.55 3.42 11.13
N VAL A 398 -5.65 2.74 10.84
CA VAL A 398 -5.61 1.50 10.06
C VAL A 398 -5.15 1.80 8.63
N GLY A 399 -5.76 2.75 7.96
CA GLY A 399 -5.35 3.22 6.63
C GLY A 399 -6.41 2.98 5.56
N GLY A 400 -6.01 3.08 4.31
CA GLY A 400 -6.92 3.05 3.19
C GLY A 400 -7.61 1.70 2.98
N GLY A 401 -8.94 1.72 2.98
CA GLY A 401 -9.76 0.57 2.60
C GLY A 401 -10.01 -0.45 3.70
N ALA A 402 -9.92 -0.06 4.98
CA ALA A 402 -10.33 -0.86 6.13
C ALA A 402 -10.50 0.02 7.37
N LEU A 403 -11.54 -0.23 8.16
CA LEU A 403 -11.81 0.40 9.45
C LEU A 403 -11.64 1.95 9.40
N PRO A 404 -12.42 2.65 8.57
CA PRO A 404 -12.32 4.10 8.44
C PRO A 404 -12.61 4.76 9.79
N GLN A 405 -11.82 5.78 10.14
CA GLN A 405 -11.92 6.53 11.39
C GLN A 405 -11.49 5.79 12.68
N VAL A 406 -11.09 4.52 12.62
CA VAL A 406 -10.53 3.85 13.80
C VAL A 406 -9.24 4.52 14.22
N SER A 407 -9.25 5.04 15.44
CA SER A 407 -8.08 5.60 16.10
C SER A 407 -7.35 4.50 16.87
N LEU A 408 -6.09 4.27 16.52
CA LEU A 408 -5.23 3.30 17.20
C LEU A 408 -4.38 4.04 18.25
N PRO A 409 -4.61 3.84 19.56
CA PRO A 409 -3.77 4.46 20.57
C PRO A 409 -2.28 4.17 20.32
N SER A 410 -1.45 5.22 20.24
CA SER A 410 -0.04 5.10 19.88
C SER A 410 0.87 5.97 20.74
N ARG A 411 2.18 5.88 20.49
CA ARG A 411 3.22 6.77 20.99
C ARG A 411 4.12 7.18 19.84
N ALA A 412 4.46 8.45 19.80
CA ALA A 412 5.38 8.99 18.81
C ALA A 412 6.56 9.68 19.47
N LEU A 413 7.64 9.86 18.71
CA LEU A 413 8.70 10.79 19.04
C LEU A 413 8.44 12.10 18.32
N ALA A 414 8.29 13.18 19.08
CA ALA A 414 8.34 14.54 18.59
C ALA A 414 9.81 14.92 18.44
N LEU A 415 10.22 15.30 17.22
CA LEU A 415 11.59 15.69 16.90
C LEU A 415 11.65 17.17 16.53
N SER A 416 12.62 17.88 17.11
CA SER A 416 12.97 19.24 16.73
C SER A 416 14.49 19.39 16.69
N LEU A 417 15.00 20.08 15.69
CA LEU A 417 16.42 20.34 15.47
C LEU A 417 16.61 21.78 14.97
N PRO A 418 16.52 22.79 15.87
CA PRO A 418 16.74 24.17 15.47
C PRO A 418 18.12 24.39 14.84
N PRO A 419 18.26 25.22 13.81
CA PRO A 419 17.23 26.12 13.25
C PRO A 419 16.32 25.50 12.17
N LEU A 420 16.38 24.18 11.93
CA LEU A 420 15.56 23.55 10.90
C LEU A 420 14.08 23.59 11.26
N THR A 421 13.27 23.92 10.27
CA THR A 421 11.81 23.74 10.35
C THR A 421 11.44 22.26 10.27
N PRO A 422 10.24 21.83 10.73
CA PRO A 422 9.78 20.46 10.59
C PRO A 422 9.80 19.95 9.13
N VAL A 423 9.45 20.80 8.16
CA VAL A 423 9.49 20.47 6.72
C VAL A 423 10.91 20.21 6.24
N GLN A 424 11.88 21.05 6.65
CA GLN A 424 13.28 20.84 6.31
C GLN A 424 13.85 19.57 6.96
N LEU A 425 13.42 19.26 8.18
CA LEU A 425 13.81 18.05 8.88
C LEU A 425 13.21 16.81 8.19
N GLU A 426 11.95 16.86 7.79
CA GLU A 426 11.29 15.79 7.02
C GLU A 426 12.02 15.54 5.69
N ALA A 427 12.35 16.59 4.94
CA ALA A 427 13.07 16.47 3.68
C ALA A 427 14.43 15.75 3.86
N ARG A 428 15.13 15.97 4.98
CA ARG A 428 16.36 15.23 5.31
C ARG A 428 16.10 13.76 5.64
N LEU A 429 15.01 13.47 6.36
CA LEU A 429 14.61 12.09 6.64
C LEU A 429 14.27 11.32 5.36
N HIS A 430 13.73 11.98 4.35
CA HIS A 430 13.49 11.38 3.03
C HIS A 430 14.79 11.02 2.29
N GLN A 431 15.91 11.69 2.61
CA GLN A 431 17.23 11.41 2.05
C GLN A 431 18.02 10.35 2.85
N ALA A 432 17.52 9.94 4.03
CA ALA A 432 18.15 8.91 4.85
C ALA A 432 18.21 7.54 4.15
N ARG A 433 19.04 6.64 4.64
CA ARG A 433 19.20 5.29 4.09
C ARG A 433 18.94 4.22 5.17
N PRO A 434 17.78 3.53 5.13
CA PRO A 434 16.63 3.77 4.24
C PRO A 434 15.90 5.09 4.56
N PRO A 435 15.14 5.66 3.59
CA PRO A 435 14.31 6.84 3.83
C PRO A 435 13.31 6.61 4.95
N ILE A 436 13.06 7.64 5.75
CA ILE A 436 12.08 7.63 6.84
C ILE A 436 10.91 8.52 6.43
N ILE A 437 9.72 7.95 6.40
CA ILE A 437 8.48 8.68 6.12
C ILE A 437 7.81 8.95 7.47
N ALA A 438 7.77 10.21 7.84
CA ALA A 438 7.19 10.71 9.09
C ALA A 438 5.88 11.46 8.81
N ARG A 439 5.33 12.11 9.81
CA ARG A 439 4.23 13.08 9.62
C ARG A 439 4.52 14.37 10.39
N ILE A 440 4.00 15.47 9.87
CA ILE A 440 4.01 16.77 10.56
C ILE A 440 2.60 17.03 11.07
N GLU A 441 2.49 17.32 12.36
CA GLU A 441 1.24 17.62 13.02
C GLU A 441 1.46 18.78 13.99
N GLN A 442 0.64 19.84 13.93
CA GLN A 442 0.79 21.04 14.76
C GLN A 442 2.23 21.59 14.78
N ASP A 443 2.81 21.76 13.60
CA ASP A 443 4.19 22.24 13.38
C ASP A 443 5.27 21.42 14.11
N THR A 444 5.02 20.12 14.29
CA THR A 444 5.94 19.19 14.94
C THR A 444 6.15 17.95 14.10
N LEU A 445 7.39 17.53 13.89
CA LEU A 445 7.70 16.28 13.19
C LEU A 445 7.53 15.10 14.13
N LEU A 446 6.69 14.16 13.78
CA LEU A 446 6.35 12.98 14.58
C LEU A 446 6.81 11.69 13.91
N LEU A 447 7.54 10.86 14.65
CA LEU A 447 7.84 9.46 14.30
C LEU A 447 6.95 8.55 15.14
N ASP A 448 5.90 8.02 14.53
CA ASP A 448 4.94 7.15 15.22
C ASP A 448 5.49 5.72 15.33
N MET A 449 5.45 5.15 16.54
CA MET A 449 5.97 3.81 16.80
C MET A 449 5.04 2.69 16.35
N ARG A 450 3.77 2.99 16.06
CA ARG A 450 2.77 1.98 15.68
C ARG A 450 3.19 1.18 14.44
N THR A 451 3.77 1.86 13.47
CA THR A 451 4.12 1.32 12.15
C THR A 451 5.57 0.90 12.01
N LEU A 452 6.36 0.98 13.10
CA LEU A 452 7.75 0.57 13.15
C LEU A 452 7.87 -0.75 13.92
N LEU A 453 8.11 -1.85 13.20
CA LEU A 453 8.35 -3.15 13.82
C LEU A 453 9.69 -3.15 14.59
N PRO A 454 9.87 -4.04 15.60
CA PRO A 454 11.16 -4.18 16.30
C PRO A 454 12.34 -4.39 15.35
N GLU A 455 12.12 -5.09 14.24
CA GLU A 455 13.11 -5.39 13.21
C GLU A 455 13.56 -4.13 12.42
N ASP A 456 12.75 -3.06 12.42
CA ASP A 456 13.08 -1.79 11.77
C ASP A 456 13.99 -0.89 12.63
N LEU A 457 14.02 -1.09 13.94
CA LEU A 457 14.69 -0.18 14.87
C LEU A 457 16.20 -0.01 14.65
N PRO A 458 16.98 -1.07 14.32
CA PRO A 458 18.39 -0.91 14.01
C PRO A 458 18.62 0.01 12.79
N ALA A 459 17.84 -0.23 11.70
CA ALA A 459 17.91 0.58 10.49
C ALA A 459 17.45 2.03 10.75
N LEU A 460 16.37 2.21 11.53
CA LEU A 460 15.86 3.52 11.93
C LEU A 460 16.90 4.34 12.71
N LYS A 461 17.55 3.72 13.70
CA LYS A 461 18.62 4.38 14.50
C LYS A 461 19.75 4.85 13.60
N LYS A 462 20.26 3.97 12.72
CA LYS A 462 21.34 4.30 11.79
C LYS A 462 20.94 5.42 10.83
N ALA A 463 19.74 5.35 10.25
CA ALA A 463 19.22 6.35 9.33
C ALA A 463 19.04 7.73 9.99
N LEU A 464 18.49 7.77 11.21
CA LEU A 464 18.35 9.01 12.00
C LEU A 464 19.72 9.61 12.35
N GLN A 465 20.69 8.78 12.74
CA GLN A 465 22.06 9.25 13.01
C GLN A 465 22.67 9.91 11.78
N GLY A 466 22.63 9.25 10.60
CA GLY A 466 23.15 9.83 9.36
C GLY A 466 22.48 11.16 9.01
N ALA A 467 21.15 11.18 8.97
CA ALA A 467 20.38 12.38 8.58
C ALA A 467 20.55 13.57 9.55
N LEU A 468 20.77 13.31 10.85
CA LEU A 468 20.81 14.36 11.87
C LEU A 468 22.23 14.78 12.28
N VAL A 469 23.26 13.94 12.10
CA VAL A 469 24.67 14.28 12.39
C VAL A 469 25.27 15.17 11.29
N GLU A 470 24.94 14.95 10.04
CA GLU A 470 25.38 15.82 8.92
C GLU A 470 24.97 17.29 9.11
N CYS A 471 23.94 17.56 9.94
CA CYS A 471 23.55 18.90 10.35
C CYS A 471 24.59 19.65 11.22
N LYS A 472 25.45 18.92 11.93
CA LYS A 472 26.45 19.55 12.83
C LYS A 472 27.73 19.92 12.09
N SER A 473 28.01 19.26 10.97
CA SER A 473 29.23 19.48 10.17
C SER A 473 29.12 20.65 9.20
N GLN A 474 27.93 21.22 9.03
CA GLN A 474 27.66 22.37 8.13
C GLN A 474 27.53 23.71 8.89
N LYS A 475 27.84 23.74 10.19
CA LYS A 475 28.05 24.94 10.99
C LYS A 475 29.54 25.15 11.19
#